data_b59e48bbc86d7a0bbc58ddec36537aaf
#
_entry.id   b59e48bbc86d7a0bbc58ddec36537aaf
#
_cell.length_a   1.000
_cell.length_b   1.000
_cell.length_c   1.000
_cell.angle_alpha   90.00
_cell.angle_beta   90.00
_cell.angle_gamma   90.00
#
_symmetry.space_group_name_H-M   'P 1'
#
loop_
_entity.id
_entity.type
_entity.pdbx_description
1 polymer ?
#
loop_
_entity_poly.entity_id
_entity_poly.type
_entity_poly.pdbx_seq_one_letter_code
_entity_poly.pdbx_strand_id
1 'polypeptide(L)'
;MKIGVSILAIGMALGATAQTKLFQEPYRPQFHFTPPMNWINDPNGLVYHQGTYHLFYQFNPFGNEWGHMTWAHATSKDLLHWKQAPIALKEENDIMMFSGSAVWDKENSSGFGKNTSPLVAIYTGHTDTLQTQNLAFSNDGGTSWKKYAGNPVLDLHKKDFRDPNVFWYAPSKQWIMAVSQPNEHQISFYGSVNLKDWKHLSNFGPAGDTSAVWECPDLMPLPVLGSNGKNKWVLYTSQNSTMQYFVGEFDGQQFLADNPNAPIRKQDHGLDYYAAVAYHQTANKDLVSIGWVNSWNYANAIPTKPWKGAMSLPRKLTLKKKGDDYVLVQHPIDAIDNLRQNLQTLPNQSINEVKTLALKGSSYELQMTLIPAAQTQSGIRLAVGQGRYLELGYDASKQTLYLDRSKTPFAFNAQYAKFSRAEAPLPNTGKIDLRIFLDASILEVYAADGTVVMTAQVFPEPGDTGIQLFSQGGISKFESIKFWKMGSVH
;
A
#
# COMPACT_ATOMS: atom_id res chain seq x y z
N MET A 1 -67.01 47.68 -4.36
CA MET A 1 -66.33 46.72 -5.20
C MET A 1 -64.98 46.41 -4.56
N LYS A 2 -64.87 45.28 -3.81
CA LYS A 2 -63.65 44.89 -3.11
C LYS A 2 -62.99 43.84 -3.97
N ILE A 3 -61.76 44.10 -4.41
CA ILE A 3 -60.91 43.21 -5.20
C ILE A 3 -60.08 42.39 -4.19
N GLY A 4 -60.33 41.10 -4.13
CA GLY A 4 -59.53 40.16 -3.33
C GLY A 4 -58.31 39.74 -4.13
N VAL A 5 -57.10 39.92 -3.53
CA VAL A 5 -55.84 39.42 -4.04
C VAL A 5 -55.56 38.10 -3.38
N SER A 6 -55.58 37.02 -4.15
CA SER A 6 -55.15 35.67 -3.70
C SER A 6 -53.64 35.54 -3.85
N ILE A 7 -52.92 35.42 -2.75
CA ILE A 7 -51.50 35.10 -2.72
C ILE A 7 -51.34 33.59 -2.80
N LEU A 8 -50.75 33.14 -3.92
CA LEU A 8 -50.38 31.73 -4.14
C LEU A 8 -49.02 31.50 -3.45
N ALA A 9 -49.01 30.79 -2.34
CA ALA A 9 -47.81 30.37 -1.67
C ALA A 9 -47.15 29.17 -2.41
N ILE A 10 -46.08 29.39 -3.14
CA ILE A 10 -45.26 28.33 -3.73
C ILE A 10 -44.37 27.77 -2.62
N GLY A 11 -44.72 26.61 -2.12
CA GLY A 11 -43.88 25.84 -1.21
C GLY A 11 -42.62 25.30 -1.91
N MET A 12 -41.47 25.91 -1.69
CA MET A 12 -40.19 25.31 -2.06
C MET A 12 -39.94 24.10 -1.16
N ALA A 13 -40.09 22.90 -1.71
CA ALA A 13 -39.59 21.70 -1.08
C ALA A 13 -38.04 21.76 -1.10
N LEU A 14 -37.45 22.20 0.01
CA LEU A 14 -36.01 22.01 0.25
C LEU A 14 -35.75 20.51 0.38
N GLY A 15 -35.24 19.90 -0.67
CA GLY A 15 -34.67 18.55 -0.61
C GLY A 15 -33.53 18.55 0.40
N ALA A 16 -33.77 17.98 1.58
CA ALA A 16 -32.71 17.67 2.53
C ALA A 16 -31.78 16.63 1.87
N THR A 17 -30.68 17.08 1.28
CA THR A 17 -29.56 16.19 0.97
C THR A 17 -29.05 15.68 2.30
N ALA A 18 -29.29 14.40 2.59
CA ALA A 18 -28.73 13.74 3.76
C ALA A 18 -27.22 13.90 3.69
N GLN A 19 -26.63 14.68 4.59
CA GLN A 19 -25.20 14.83 4.72
C GLN A 19 -24.65 13.47 5.15
N THR A 20 -23.95 12.78 4.26
CA THR A 20 -23.31 11.50 4.55
C THR A 20 -22.37 11.69 5.73
N LYS A 21 -22.50 10.86 6.75
CA LYS A 21 -21.58 10.93 7.90
C LYS A 21 -20.18 10.57 7.40
N LEU A 22 -19.19 11.31 7.88
CA LEU A 22 -17.78 11.07 7.58
C LEU A 22 -17.40 9.59 7.85
N PHE A 23 -16.64 8.98 6.96
CA PHE A 23 -16.27 7.56 6.94
C PHE A 23 -17.43 6.56 6.75
N GLN A 24 -18.62 7.04 6.29
CA GLN A 24 -19.75 6.19 5.92
C GLN A 24 -20.20 6.39 4.46
N GLU A 25 -19.35 7.06 3.67
CA GLU A 25 -19.61 7.30 2.26
C GLU A 25 -19.58 5.97 1.47
N PRO A 26 -20.20 5.91 0.31
CA PRO A 26 -20.09 4.75 -0.58
C PRO A 26 -18.61 4.40 -0.85
N TYR A 27 -18.30 3.12 -0.85
CA TYR A 27 -16.95 2.57 -1.08
C TYR A 27 -15.92 2.86 0.02
N ARG A 28 -16.29 3.55 1.12
CA ARG A 28 -15.36 3.89 2.18
C ARG A 28 -14.87 2.62 2.92
N PRO A 29 -13.57 2.31 2.84
CA PRO A 29 -12.99 1.24 3.64
C PRO A 29 -13.19 1.48 5.13
N GLN A 30 -13.43 0.41 5.88
CA GLN A 30 -13.70 0.47 7.30
C GLN A 30 -12.49 0.15 8.16
N PHE A 31 -11.48 -0.54 7.60
CA PHE A 31 -10.27 -0.91 8.34
C PHE A 31 -8.97 -0.66 7.56
N HIS A 32 -9.03 -0.08 6.35
CA HIS A 32 -7.89 0.50 5.68
C HIS A 32 -7.84 2.01 5.92
N PHE A 33 -6.63 2.56 5.99
CA PHE A 33 -6.47 4.01 6.13
C PHE A 33 -6.92 4.74 4.87
N THR A 34 -7.76 5.75 5.05
CA THR A 34 -8.15 6.73 4.04
C THR A 34 -8.15 8.13 4.66
N PRO A 35 -7.88 9.19 3.89
CA PRO A 35 -8.03 10.55 4.41
C PRO A 35 -9.52 10.87 4.64
N PRO A 36 -9.87 11.81 5.52
CA PRO A 36 -11.24 12.28 5.65
C PRO A 36 -11.82 12.78 4.32
N MET A 37 -11.01 13.49 3.53
CA MET A 37 -11.34 14.05 2.23
C MET A 37 -10.08 14.21 1.40
N ASN A 38 -10.25 14.52 0.12
CA ASN A 38 -9.21 14.87 -0.85
C ASN A 38 -8.35 13.68 -1.30
N TRP A 39 -7.41 13.98 -2.20
CA TRP A 39 -6.50 13.03 -2.80
C TRP A 39 -5.37 12.62 -1.87
N ILE A 40 -5.04 11.31 -1.88
CA ILE A 40 -3.75 10.81 -1.37
C ILE A 40 -3.11 9.86 -2.38
N ASN A 41 -1.78 9.78 -2.35
CA ASN A 41 -1.00 8.71 -2.97
C ASN A 41 0.05 8.19 -1.98
N ASP A 42 1.33 8.18 -2.30
CA ASP A 42 2.42 7.48 -1.62
C ASP A 42 2.43 7.66 -0.10
N PRO A 43 2.63 6.59 0.67
CA PRO A 43 3.03 6.70 2.07
C PRO A 43 4.45 7.28 2.14
N ASN A 44 4.68 8.17 3.08
CA ASN A 44 5.94 8.86 3.28
C ASN A 44 6.37 8.83 4.75
N GLY A 45 7.65 9.02 4.99
CA GLY A 45 8.15 9.32 6.32
C GLY A 45 7.75 8.33 7.41
N LEU A 46 7.63 7.03 7.08
CA LEU A 46 7.22 6.01 8.02
C LEU A 46 8.25 5.89 9.16
N VAL A 47 7.93 6.42 10.32
CA VAL A 47 8.82 6.39 11.49
C VAL A 47 8.07 6.04 12.77
N TYR A 48 8.67 5.16 13.59
CA TYR A 48 8.19 4.86 14.92
C TYR A 48 9.03 5.60 15.95
N HIS A 49 8.37 6.42 16.78
CA HIS A 49 9.04 7.23 17.77
C HIS A 49 8.24 7.28 19.07
N GLN A 50 8.88 6.94 20.20
CA GLN A 50 8.30 7.01 21.57
C GLN A 50 6.88 6.40 21.67
N GLY A 51 6.71 5.18 21.14
CA GLY A 51 5.44 4.46 21.20
C GLY A 51 4.37 5.00 20.24
N THR A 52 4.74 5.78 19.22
CA THR A 52 3.84 6.33 18.21
C THR A 52 4.37 6.00 16.82
N TYR A 53 3.52 5.46 15.97
CA TYR A 53 3.76 5.32 14.54
C TYR A 53 3.31 6.61 13.85
N HIS A 54 4.15 7.15 13.00
CA HIS A 54 3.86 8.30 12.16
C HIS A 54 3.73 7.82 10.72
N LEU A 55 2.63 8.17 10.08
CA LEU A 55 2.37 8.01 8.66
C LEU A 55 2.24 9.39 8.05
N PHE A 56 3.20 9.79 7.25
CA PHE A 56 3.02 10.91 6.35
C PHE A 56 2.57 10.36 4.99
N TYR A 57 1.95 11.20 4.18
CA TYR A 57 1.48 10.77 2.87
C TYR A 57 1.32 11.94 1.92
N GLN A 58 1.49 11.66 0.64
CA GLN A 58 1.22 12.63 -0.42
C GLN A 58 -0.25 13.02 -0.39
N PHE A 59 -0.53 14.32 -0.35
CA PHE A 59 -1.87 14.85 -0.14
C PHE A 59 -2.09 16.12 -0.95
N ASN A 60 -3.24 16.23 -1.60
CA ASN A 60 -3.69 17.49 -2.18
C ASN A 60 -4.67 18.17 -1.21
N PRO A 61 -4.30 19.28 -0.55
CA PRO A 61 -5.17 19.95 0.41
C PRO A 61 -6.38 20.67 -0.23
N PHE A 62 -6.37 20.85 -1.55
CA PHE A 62 -7.36 21.67 -2.27
C PHE A 62 -8.37 20.85 -3.08
N GLY A 63 -8.14 19.55 -3.28
CA GLY A 63 -9.03 18.78 -4.15
C GLY A 63 -8.81 17.27 -4.14
N ASN A 64 -9.71 16.60 -4.87
CA ASN A 64 -9.79 15.15 -4.98
C ASN A 64 -9.09 14.61 -6.25
N GLU A 65 -8.06 15.32 -6.72
CA GLU A 65 -7.23 14.96 -7.86
C GLU A 65 -5.76 15.18 -7.51
N TRP A 66 -4.85 14.54 -8.25
CA TRP A 66 -3.42 14.73 -8.04
C TRP A 66 -3.01 16.18 -8.36
N GLY A 67 -2.21 16.76 -7.51
CA GLY A 67 -1.68 18.12 -7.62
C GLY A 67 -1.41 18.72 -6.23
N HIS A 68 -0.70 19.83 -6.16
CA HIS A 68 -0.43 20.55 -4.91
C HIS A 68 0.14 19.67 -3.79
N MET A 69 1.07 18.77 -4.15
CA MET A 69 1.56 17.76 -3.22
C MET A 69 2.18 18.34 -1.96
N THR A 70 1.62 17.92 -0.85
CA THR A 70 1.93 18.28 0.54
C THR A 70 2.12 17.00 1.32
N TRP A 71 2.88 17.00 2.40
CA TRP A 71 2.86 15.89 3.35
C TRP A 71 1.79 16.12 4.40
N ALA A 72 0.66 15.44 4.28
CA ALA A 72 -0.25 15.29 5.40
C ALA A 72 0.31 14.29 6.41
N HIS A 73 -0.27 14.22 7.61
CA HIS A 73 0.27 13.45 8.72
C HIS A 73 -0.85 12.78 9.51
N ALA A 74 -0.65 11.53 9.85
CA ALA A 74 -1.46 10.77 10.79
C ALA A 74 -0.58 10.00 11.78
N THR A 75 -1.10 9.74 12.97
CA THR A 75 -0.40 9.00 14.03
C THR A 75 -1.24 7.84 14.53
N SER A 76 -0.59 6.74 14.92
CA SER A 76 -1.22 5.55 15.47
C SER A 76 -0.40 4.93 16.60
N LYS A 77 -1.07 4.15 17.46
CA LYS A 77 -0.41 3.31 18.48
C LYS A 77 -0.30 1.85 18.05
N ASP A 78 -1.07 1.45 17.03
CA ASP A 78 -1.24 0.05 16.62
C ASP A 78 -1.23 -0.16 15.10
N LEU A 79 -0.96 0.89 14.30
CA LEU A 79 -0.97 0.89 12.83
C LEU A 79 -2.35 0.71 12.19
N LEU A 80 -3.43 0.67 12.96
CA LEU A 80 -4.81 0.52 12.49
C LEU A 80 -5.66 1.75 12.81
N HIS A 81 -5.66 2.18 14.08
CA HIS A 81 -6.42 3.34 14.53
C HIS A 81 -5.57 4.60 14.35
N TRP A 82 -5.86 5.33 13.28
CA TRP A 82 -5.11 6.53 12.90
C TRP A 82 -5.82 7.81 13.34
N LYS A 83 -5.05 8.74 13.87
CA LYS A 83 -5.51 10.09 14.20
C LYS A 83 -4.83 11.08 13.26
N GLN A 84 -5.63 11.91 12.60
CA GLN A 84 -5.12 12.99 11.77
C GLN A 84 -4.36 13.99 12.63
N ALA A 85 -3.21 14.41 12.15
CA ALA A 85 -2.36 15.45 12.72
C ALA A 85 -2.32 16.68 11.78
N PRO A 86 -1.78 17.81 12.21
CA PRO A 86 -1.56 18.95 11.30
C PRO A 86 -0.69 18.57 10.10
N ILE A 87 -0.90 19.21 8.96
CA ILE A 87 -0.05 19.07 7.78
C ILE A 87 1.41 19.34 8.18
N ALA A 88 2.30 18.41 7.87
CA ALA A 88 3.71 18.47 8.24
C ALA A 88 4.51 19.39 7.30
N LEU A 89 4.40 19.14 5.99
CA LEU A 89 5.13 19.91 4.98
C LEU A 89 4.15 20.43 3.92
N LYS A 90 4.01 21.72 3.85
CA LYS A 90 3.13 22.39 2.86
C LYS A 90 3.89 22.72 1.60
N GLU A 91 3.20 22.64 0.45
CA GLU A 91 3.63 23.29 -0.78
C GLU A 91 3.92 24.78 -0.49
N GLU A 92 5.01 25.30 -1.02
CA GLU A 92 5.45 26.66 -0.76
C GLU A 92 6.34 27.16 -1.91
N ASN A 93 6.12 28.37 -2.38
CA ASN A 93 6.89 29.01 -3.45
C ASN A 93 6.91 28.15 -4.74
N ASP A 94 5.76 27.58 -5.11
CA ASP A 94 5.60 26.69 -6.25
C ASP A 94 6.47 25.42 -6.20
N ILE A 95 6.98 25.05 -5.01
CA ILE A 95 7.69 23.80 -4.77
C ILE A 95 6.73 22.83 -4.08
N MET A 96 6.36 21.76 -4.79
CA MET A 96 5.62 20.65 -4.22
C MET A 96 6.52 19.75 -3.37
N MET A 97 5.95 19.21 -2.30
CA MET A 97 6.63 18.28 -1.40
C MET A 97 6.38 16.84 -1.88
N PHE A 98 7.27 16.31 -2.73
CA PHE A 98 7.20 14.94 -3.21
C PHE A 98 7.69 13.93 -2.18
N SER A 99 7.62 12.65 -2.52
CA SER A 99 7.85 11.53 -1.62
C SER A 99 9.24 11.53 -0.98
N GLY A 100 9.35 10.81 0.12
CA GLY A 100 10.57 10.65 0.88
C GLY A 100 10.35 9.91 2.21
N SER A 101 11.31 9.97 3.10
CA SER A 101 11.36 9.23 4.36
C SER A 101 11.53 10.14 5.58
N ALA A 102 11.37 9.57 6.78
CA ALA A 102 11.70 10.25 8.02
C ALA A 102 12.51 9.32 8.94
N VAL A 103 13.43 9.91 9.68
CA VAL A 103 14.27 9.20 10.64
C VAL A 103 14.25 9.86 12.01
N TRP A 104 14.46 9.06 13.05
CA TRP A 104 14.80 9.56 14.36
C TRP A 104 16.32 9.72 14.46
N ASP A 105 16.80 10.95 14.45
CA ASP A 105 18.22 11.28 14.63
C ASP A 105 18.56 11.27 16.13
N LYS A 106 18.69 10.03 16.65
CA LYS A 106 18.85 9.75 18.07
C LYS A 106 20.05 10.48 18.69
N GLU A 107 21.16 10.52 17.97
CA GLU A 107 22.41 11.13 18.43
C GLU A 107 22.52 12.62 18.06
N ASN A 108 21.46 13.20 17.48
CA ASN A 108 21.46 14.58 16.99
C ASN A 108 22.62 14.88 16.06
N SER A 109 22.93 13.95 15.18
CA SER A 109 24.03 14.07 14.21
C SER A 109 23.83 15.24 13.25
N SER A 110 22.57 15.57 12.94
CA SER A 110 22.20 16.74 12.13
C SER A 110 22.40 18.07 12.85
N GLY A 111 22.51 18.07 14.20
CA GLY A 111 22.56 19.29 14.99
C GLY A 111 21.26 20.11 14.97
N PHE A 112 20.12 19.51 14.55
CA PHE A 112 18.81 20.18 14.57
C PHE A 112 18.14 20.15 15.94
N GLY A 113 18.54 19.22 16.81
CA GLY A 113 18.00 19.06 18.14
C GLY A 113 18.40 20.19 19.09
N LYS A 114 17.43 20.75 19.80
CA LYS A 114 17.64 21.70 20.90
C LYS A 114 17.42 20.94 22.20
N ASN A 115 18.47 20.32 22.74
CA ASN A 115 18.42 19.43 23.92
C ASN A 115 17.47 18.23 23.73
N THR A 116 17.19 17.84 22.50
CA THR A 116 16.33 16.70 22.11
C THR A 116 16.94 15.97 20.93
N SER A 117 16.53 14.71 20.73
CA SER A 117 16.84 13.98 19.50
C SER A 117 15.73 14.24 18.49
N PRO A 118 15.99 14.96 17.39
CA PRO A 118 14.95 15.36 16.46
C PRO A 118 14.43 14.22 15.59
N LEU A 119 13.19 14.35 15.12
CA LEU A 119 12.77 13.66 13.89
C LEU A 119 13.22 14.51 12.70
N VAL A 120 13.76 13.85 11.66
CA VAL A 120 14.20 14.52 10.44
C VAL A 120 13.49 13.88 9.25
N ALA A 121 12.78 14.68 8.48
CA ALA A 121 12.20 14.29 7.19
C ALA A 121 13.18 14.62 6.07
N ILE A 122 13.34 13.69 5.15
CA ILE A 122 14.12 13.81 3.92
C ILE A 122 13.13 13.64 2.78
N TYR A 123 12.94 14.65 1.95
CA TYR A 123 11.90 14.67 0.94
C TYR A 123 12.38 15.32 -0.36
N THR A 124 11.69 15.01 -1.46
CA THR A 124 11.95 15.65 -2.74
C THR A 124 11.18 16.95 -2.86
N GLY A 125 11.88 18.06 -3.07
CA GLY A 125 11.30 19.31 -3.55
C GLY A 125 11.16 19.26 -5.07
N HIS A 126 9.94 19.42 -5.58
CA HIS A 126 9.62 19.30 -7.01
C HIS A 126 9.15 20.64 -7.59
N THR A 127 9.74 20.98 -8.71
CA THR A 127 9.25 21.99 -9.67
C THR A 127 9.11 21.34 -11.04
N ASP A 128 8.54 22.04 -12.02
CA ASP A 128 8.36 21.52 -13.38
C ASP A 128 9.69 21.13 -14.07
N THR A 129 10.82 21.69 -13.62
CA THR A 129 12.12 21.54 -14.27
C THR A 129 13.19 20.89 -13.40
N LEU A 130 12.95 20.77 -12.08
CA LEU A 130 14.00 20.37 -11.14
C LEU A 130 13.42 19.56 -9.98
N GLN A 131 14.11 18.50 -9.59
CA GLN A 131 13.87 17.75 -8.37
C GLN A 131 15.15 17.69 -7.54
N THR A 132 15.06 18.05 -6.27
CA THR A 132 16.17 18.11 -5.30
C THR A 132 15.80 17.43 -4.00
N GLN A 133 16.79 16.95 -3.22
CA GLN A 133 16.54 16.39 -1.92
C GLN A 133 16.68 17.46 -0.84
N ASN A 134 15.72 17.49 0.08
CA ASN A 134 15.53 18.53 1.07
C ASN A 134 15.29 17.94 2.46
N LEU A 135 15.51 18.75 3.50
CA LEU A 135 15.29 18.37 4.89
C LEU A 135 14.23 19.25 5.56
N ALA A 136 13.50 18.63 6.46
CA ALA A 136 12.74 19.30 7.50
C ALA A 136 12.93 18.54 8.81
N PHE A 137 12.71 19.20 9.95
CA PHE A 137 12.91 18.58 11.25
C PHE A 137 11.84 19.00 12.26
N SER A 138 11.63 18.14 13.26
CA SER A 138 10.73 18.32 14.37
C SER A 138 11.48 18.11 15.70
N ASN A 139 11.29 19.02 16.64
CA ASN A 139 11.83 18.93 18.01
C ASN A 139 10.75 18.64 19.07
N ASP A 140 9.52 18.38 18.64
CA ASP A 140 8.34 18.16 19.49
C ASP A 140 7.62 16.84 19.19
N GLY A 141 8.40 15.82 18.77
CA GLY A 141 7.88 14.49 18.50
C GLY A 141 6.99 14.42 17.25
N GLY A 142 7.23 15.25 16.25
CA GLY A 142 6.50 15.22 14.97
C GLY A 142 5.23 16.10 14.96
N THR A 143 4.97 16.89 16.01
CA THR A 143 3.79 17.77 16.08
C THR A 143 3.91 18.95 15.13
N SER A 144 5.10 19.57 15.09
CA SER A 144 5.40 20.66 14.16
C SER A 144 6.71 20.41 13.42
N TRP A 145 6.82 20.94 12.20
CA TRP A 145 7.94 20.72 11.31
C TRP A 145 8.51 22.04 10.78
N LYS A 146 9.82 22.13 10.70
CA LYS A 146 10.53 23.27 10.16
C LYS A 146 11.42 22.84 9.01
N LYS A 147 11.25 23.44 7.82
CA LYS A 147 12.14 23.24 6.68
C LYS A 147 13.54 23.75 7.01
N TYR A 148 14.56 23.03 6.60
CA TYR A 148 15.95 23.44 6.80
C TYR A 148 16.30 24.63 5.90
N ALA A 149 16.89 25.66 6.46
CA ALA A 149 17.22 26.89 5.70
C ALA A 149 18.34 26.70 4.68
N GLY A 150 19.16 25.62 4.82
CA GLY A 150 20.22 25.27 3.89
C GLY A 150 19.80 24.30 2.78
N ASN A 151 18.48 24.09 2.56
CA ASN A 151 18.00 23.29 1.43
C ASN A 151 18.33 23.96 0.08
N PRO A 152 18.53 23.16 -1.00
CA PRO A 152 18.56 21.69 -1.01
C PRO A 152 19.87 21.13 -0.43
N VAL A 153 19.84 19.89 0.11
CA VAL A 153 21.03 19.17 0.60
C VAL A 153 21.65 18.24 -0.44
N LEU A 154 20.92 17.93 -1.51
CA LEU A 154 21.42 17.18 -2.65
C LEU A 154 20.68 17.60 -3.91
N ASP A 155 21.46 18.05 -4.90
CA ASP A 155 21.00 18.52 -6.21
C ASP A 155 21.91 17.97 -7.32
N LEU A 156 21.33 17.23 -8.26
CA LEU A 156 22.01 16.74 -9.45
C LEU A 156 21.68 17.57 -10.70
N HIS A 157 20.92 18.66 -10.54
CA HIS A 157 20.42 19.50 -11.65
C HIS A 157 19.58 18.68 -12.65
N LYS A 158 18.78 17.71 -12.15
CA LYS A 158 17.92 16.84 -12.94
C LYS A 158 16.45 17.17 -12.73
N LYS A 159 15.67 16.99 -13.79
CA LYS A 159 14.20 17.07 -13.72
C LYS A 159 13.60 15.91 -12.93
N ASP A 160 14.19 14.72 -13.06
CA ASP A 160 13.72 13.48 -12.44
C ASP A 160 14.82 12.91 -11.53
N PHE A 161 14.72 13.16 -10.24
CA PHE A 161 15.62 12.68 -9.18
C PHE A 161 14.87 12.74 -7.84
N ARG A 162 14.26 11.63 -7.39
CA ARG A 162 13.25 11.66 -6.32
C ARG A 162 13.21 10.47 -5.40
N ASP A 163 12.39 10.59 -4.37
CA ASP A 163 11.97 9.57 -3.41
C ASP A 163 13.13 9.06 -2.53
N PRO A 164 13.78 9.95 -1.75
CA PRO A 164 14.88 9.55 -0.89
C PRO A 164 14.36 8.70 0.29
N ASN A 165 14.89 7.49 0.42
CA ASN A 165 14.70 6.63 1.57
C ASN A 165 15.99 6.58 2.37
N VAL A 166 15.95 6.96 3.66
CA VAL A 166 17.13 7.12 4.50
C VAL A 166 17.05 6.23 5.73
N PHE A 167 18.15 5.56 6.06
CA PHE A 167 18.29 4.76 7.26
C PHE A 167 19.70 4.86 7.87
N TRP A 168 19.83 4.54 9.14
CA TRP A 168 21.13 4.47 9.83
C TRP A 168 21.80 3.13 9.59
N TYR A 169 23.01 3.13 9.05
CA TYR A 169 23.82 1.92 8.87
C TYR A 169 24.90 1.84 9.96
N ALA A 170 24.61 1.05 10.98
CA ALA A 170 25.43 0.99 12.19
C ALA A 170 26.89 0.54 11.96
N PRO A 171 27.19 -0.42 11.04
CA PRO A 171 28.59 -0.85 10.85
C PRO A 171 29.53 0.26 10.40
N SER A 172 29.10 1.17 9.54
CA SER A 172 29.92 2.31 9.09
C SER A 172 29.58 3.62 9.80
N LYS A 173 28.64 3.60 10.76
CA LYS A 173 28.20 4.78 11.55
C LYS A 173 27.85 5.97 10.66
N GLN A 174 27.01 5.73 9.65
CA GLN A 174 26.53 6.74 8.73
C GLN A 174 25.06 6.53 8.34
N TRP A 175 24.43 7.59 7.92
CA TRP A 175 23.16 7.56 7.23
C TRP A 175 23.38 7.13 5.78
N ILE A 176 22.52 6.24 5.31
CA ILE A 176 22.48 5.83 3.90
C ILE A 176 21.19 6.36 3.31
N MET A 177 21.26 6.97 2.16
CA MET A 177 20.13 7.36 1.33
C MET A 177 20.10 6.47 0.09
N ALA A 178 18.99 5.82 -0.18
CA ALA A 178 18.63 5.25 -1.47
C ALA A 178 17.68 6.23 -2.17
N VAL A 179 18.02 6.71 -3.37
CA VAL A 179 17.21 7.69 -4.09
C VAL A 179 17.12 7.34 -5.56
N SER A 180 15.97 7.54 -6.17
CA SER A 180 15.72 7.14 -7.55
C SER A 180 16.25 8.13 -8.56
N GLN A 181 16.88 7.61 -9.61
CA GLN A 181 17.04 8.24 -10.92
C GLN A 181 16.08 7.55 -11.90
N PRO A 182 14.82 8.01 -11.96
CA PRO A 182 13.72 7.26 -12.53
C PRO A 182 13.89 6.82 -13.98
N ASN A 183 14.34 7.74 -14.84
CA ASN A 183 14.48 7.50 -16.28
C ASN A 183 15.69 6.61 -16.62
N GLU A 184 16.71 6.64 -15.78
CA GLU A 184 17.91 5.81 -15.90
C GLU A 184 17.69 4.39 -15.34
N HIS A 185 16.56 4.13 -14.69
CA HIS A 185 16.28 2.89 -13.97
C HIS A 185 17.39 2.55 -12.97
N GLN A 186 17.79 3.56 -12.19
CA GLN A 186 18.86 3.42 -11.22
C GLN A 186 18.42 3.89 -9.83
N ILE A 187 18.90 3.20 -8.82
CA ILE A 187 18.86 3.64 -7.44
C ILE A 187 20.28 4.06 -7.05
N SER A 188 20.44 5.33 -6.74
CA SER A 188 21.71 5.88 -6.27
C SER A 188 21.80 5.80 -4.76
N PHE A 189 22.94 5.36 -4.25
CA PHE A 189 23.24 5.34 -2.83
C PHE A 189 24.17 6.48 -2.46
N TYR A 190 23.83 7.16 -1.36
CA TYR A 190 24.65 8.22 -0.78
C TYR A 190 24.87 7.95 0.70
N GLY A 191 26.03 8.35 1.22
CA GLY A 191 26.39 8.27 2.64
C GLY A 191 26.53 9.65 3.25
N SER A 192 26.10 9.82 4.51
CA SER A 192 26.23 11.05 5.28
C SER A 192 26.44 10.76 6.77
N VAL A 193 27.27 11.59 7.43
CA VAL A 193 27.42 11.52 8.88
C VAL A 193 26.50 12.48 9.63
N ASN A 194 25.85 13.40 8.92
CA ASN A 194 25.09 14.51 9.51
C ASN A 194 23.75 14.84 8.80
N LEU A 195 23.30 13.99 7.86
CA LEU A 195 22.08 14.18 7.05
C LEU A 195 22.11 15.38 6.08
N LYS A 196 23.12 16.23 6.15
CA LYS A 196 23.23 17.47 5.35
C LYS A 196 24.20 17.34 4.20
N ASP A 197 25.35 16.71 4.46
CA ASP A 197 26.43 16.56 3.49
C ASP A 197 26.43 15.13 2.98
N TRP A 198 26.07 14.92 1.72
CA TRP A 198 25.89 13.61 1.11
C TRP A 198 27.00 13.32 0.09
N LYS A 199 27.63 12.16 0.26
CA LYS A 199 28.65 11.66 -0.66
C LYS A 199 28.07 10.49 -1.46
N HIS A 200 28.16 10.54 -2.79
CA HIS A 200 27.79 9.42 -3.65
C HIS A 200 28.65 8.19 -3.33
N LEU A 201 28.00 7.04 -3.21
CA LEU A 201 28.64 5.76 -2.94
C LEU A 201 28.62 4.84 -4.17
N SER A 202 27.43 4.54 -4.68
CA SER A 202 27.24 3.63 -5.81
C SER A 202 25.88 3.80 -6.45
N ASN A 203 25.64 3.09 -7.56
CA ASN A 203 24.32 2.94 -8.17
C ASN A 203 23.99 1.46 -8.30
N PHE A 204 22.68 1.13 -8.21
CA PHE A 204 22.14 -0.16 -8.58
C PHE A 204 21.16 0.01 -9.75
N GLY A 205 21.21 -0.88 -10.73
CA GLY A 205 20.35 -0.88 -11.90
C GLY A 205 21.08 -0.38 -13.17
N PRO A 206 20.45 -0.51 -14.37
CA PRO A 206 19.11 -1.09 -14.57
C PRO A 206 19.08 -2.62 -14.35
N ALA A 207 17.96 -3.14 -13.83
CA ALA A 207 17.72 -4.55 -13.60
C ALA A 207 16.20 -4.85 -13.52
N GLY A 208 15.80 -6.09 -13.72
CA GLY A 208 14.40 -6.48 -13.62
C GLY A 208 13.48 -5.78 -14.61
N ASP A 209 12.36 -5.21 -14.13
CA ASP A 209 11.39 -4.48 -14.95
C ASP A 209 11.83 -3.02 -15.16
N THR A 210 12.16 -2.70 -16.40
CA THR A 210 12.52 -1.35 -16.87
C THR A 210 11.50 -0.80 -17.87
N SER A 211 10.28 -1.34 -17.88
CA SER A 211 9.22 -0.91 -18.81
C SER A 211 8.64 0.48 -18.48
N ALA A 212 8.89 0.96 -17.27
CA ALA A 212 8.49 2.29 -16.81
C ALA A 212 9.53 2.83 -15.81
N VAL A 213 9.45 4.11 -15.49
CA VAL A 213 10.34 4.77 -14.52
C VAL A 213 10.38 4.03 -13.18
N TRP A 214 11.52 4.08 -12.49
CA TRP A 214 11.67 3.55 -11.15
C TRP A 214 11.45 4.63 -10.11
N GLU A 215 10.61 4.34 -9.10
CA GLU A 215 10.23 5.26 -8.03
C GLU A 215 10.26 4.57 -6.66
N CYS A 216 10.18 5.36 -5.60
CA CYS A 216 9.97 4.92 -4.22
C CYS A 216 10.89 3.76 -3.79
N PRO A 217 12.23 3.91 -3.88
CA PRO A 217 13.14 2.87 -3.44
C PRO A 217 13.08 2.69 -1.93
N ASP A 218 13.20 1.44 -1.46
CA ASP A 218 13.41 1.13 -0.05
C ASP A 218 14.39 -0.02 0.08
N LEU A 219 15.43 0.15 0.91
CA LEU A 219 16.48 -0.84 1.14
C LEU A 219 16.49 -1.26 2.62
N MET A 220 16.20 -2.52 2.89
CA MET A 220 16.04 -3.02 4.26
C MET A 220 16.59 -4.42 4.48
N PRO A 221 17.11 -4.75 5.69
CA PRO A 221 17.50 -6.10 6.04
C PRO A 221 16.30 -6.90 6.53
N LEU A 222 15.84 -7.90 5.76
CA LEU A 222 14.74 -8.77 6.15
C LEU A 222 15.23 -10.07 6.79
N PRO A 223 14.60 -10.52 7.90
CA PRO A 223 14.92 -11.79 8.53
C PRO A 223 14.52 -12.96 7.62
N VAL A 224 15.39 -13.95 7.53
CA VAL A 224 15.13 -15.20 6.80
C VAL A 224 14.54 -16.22 7.76
N LEU A 225 13.32 -16.68 7.50
CA LEU A 225 12.60 -17.65 8.32
C LEU A 225 13.41 -18.95 8.47
N GLY A 226 13.50 -19.46 9.72
CA GLY A 226 14.21 -20.69 10.04
C GLY A 226 15.74 -20.64 9.96
N SER A 227 16.36 -19.45 9.88
CA SER A 227 17.79 -19.30 9.63
C SER A 227 18.64 -18.86 10.85
N ASN A 228 18.13 -18.99 12.07
CA ASN A 228 18.84 -18.58 13.30
C ASN A 228 19.40 -17.14 13.27
N GLY A 229 18.56 -16.19 12.84
CA GLY A 229 18.86 -14.76 12.88
C GLY A 229 19.65 -14.21 11.68
N LYS A 230 19.76 -14.96 10.57
CA LYS A 230 20.31 -14.40 9.31
C LYS A 230 19.31 -13.45 8.69
N ASN A 231 19.82 -12.35 8.18
CA ASN A 231 19.08 -11.40 7.34
C ASN A 231 19.63 -11.43 5.92
N LYS A 232 18.82 -11.01 4.97
CA LYS A 232 19.22 -10.63 3.62
C LYS A 232 18.70 -9.23 3.34
N TRP A 233 19.44 -8.47 2.56
CA TRP A 233 18.98 -7.15 2.14
C TRP A 233 17.99 -7.27 1.00
N VAL A 234 16.94 -6.46 1.07
CA VAL A 234 15.91 -6.39 0.02
C VAL A 234 15.80 -4.95 -0.43
N LEU A 235 15.92 -4.73 -1.74
CA LEU A 235 15.68 -3.45 -2.37
C LEU A 235 14.34 -3.50 -3.10
N TYR A 236 13.44 -2.57 -2.77
CA TYR A 236 12.19 -2.33 -3.49
C TYR A 236 12.34 -1.23 -4.51
N THR A 237 11.55 -1.32 -5.59
CA THR A 237 11.27 -0.22 -6.51
C THR A 237 9.84 -0.33 -7.02
N SER A 238 9.20 0.81 -7.23
CA SER A 238 7.89 0.93 -7.87
C SER A 238 8.06 1.24 -9.35
N GLN A 239 7.34 0.56 -10.22
CA GLN A 239 7.33 0.79 -11.67
C GLN A 239 6.02 0.27 -12.29
N ASN A 240 5.57 0.91 -13.35
CA ASN A 240 4.42 0.48 -14.15
C ASN A 240 3.16 0.11 -13.32
N SER A 241 2.85 0.94 -12.32
CA SER A 241 1.73 0.71 -11.36
C SER A 241 1.82 -0.62 -10.59
N THR A 242 3.03 -1.16 -10.41
CA THR A 242 3.34 -2.35 -9.61
C THR A 242 4.66 -2.15 -8.87
N MET A 243 5.11 -3.15 -8.14
CA MET A 243 6.37 -3.12 -7.42
C MET A 243 7.19 -4.37 -7.65
N GLN A 244 8.49 -4.21 -7.79
CA GLN A 244 9.44 -5.31 -7.81
C GLN A 244 10.40 -5.26 -6.62
N TYR A 245 11.06 -6.39 -6.35
CA TYR A 245 12.09 -6.45 -5.33
C TYR A 245 13.29 -7.29 -5.77
N PHE A 246 14.44 -6.92 -5.21
CA PHE A 246 15.71 -7.62 -5.38
C PHE A 246 16.19 -8.10 -4.02
N VAL A 247 16.74 -9.31 -3.95
CA VAL A 247 17.35 -9.85 -2.73
C VAL A 247 18.86 -9.90 -2.93
N GLY A 248 19.63 -9.53 -1.92
CA GLY A 248 21.07 -9.46 -2.02
C GLY A 248 21.77 -9.12 -0.71
N GLU A 249 22.93 -8.51 -0.83
CA GLU A 249 23.74 -8.02 0.28
C GLU A 249 24.02 -6.51 0.12
N PHE A 250 24.13 -5.82 1.24
CA PHE A 250 24.54 -4.42 1.30
C PHE A 250 25.69 -4.26 2.29
N ASP A 251 26.80 -3.70 1.85
CA ASP A 251 28.04 -3.57 2.63
C ASP A 251 28.22 -2.17 3.26
N GLY A 252 27.24 -1.29 3.11
CA GLY A 252 27.31 0.12 3.52
C GLY A 252 27.76 1.06 2.40
N GLN A 253 28.07 0.53 1.24
CA GLN A 253 28.44 1.31 0.06
C GLN A 253 27.65 0.91 -1.18
N GLN A 254 27.45 -0.39 -1.43
CA GLN A 254 26.76 -0.90 -2.60
C GLN A 254 25.79 -2.03 -2.26
N PHE A 255 24.72 -2.10 -3.00
CA PHE A 255 23.81 -3.25 -3.00
C PHE A 255 24.18 -4.18 -4.16
N LEU A 256 24.38 -5.46 -3.83
CA LEU A 256 24.69 -6.52 -4.78
C LEU A 256 23.56 -7.55 -4.75
N ALA A 257 22.77 -7.61 -5.81
CA ALA A 257 21.71 -8.61 -5.92
C ALA A 257 22.33 -10.02 -6.05
N ASP A 258 21.79 -10.99 -5.29
CA ASP A 258 22.25 -12.40 -5.32
C ASP A 258 22.14 -13.01 -6.73
N ASN A 259 21.08 -12.64 -7.45
CA ASN A 259 20.85 -13.06 -8.83
C ASN A 259 20.27 -11.89 -9.65
N PRO A 260 21.10 -11.06 -10.28
CA PRO A 260 20.65 -9.90 -11.05
C PRO A 260 19.84 -10.27 -12.30
N ASN A 261 19.96 -11.51 -12.79
CA ASN A 261 19.23 -12.02 -13.94
C ASN A 261 18.02 -12.89 -13.54
N ALA A 262 17.61 -12.87 -12.26
CA ALA A 262 16.42 -13.57 -11.83
C ALA A 262 15.16 -13.06 -12.57
N PRO A 263 14.13 -13.89 -12.76
CA PRO A 263 12.83 -13.41 -13.20
C PRO A 263 12.33 -12.29 -12.29
N ILE A 264 11.58 -11.34 -12.86
CA ILE A 264 10.99 -10.23 -12.11
C ILE A 264 10.18 -10.76 -10.94
N ARG A 265 10.55 -10.35 -9.74
CA ARG A 265 9.85 -10.68 -8.49
C ARG A 265 8.97 -9.52 -8.09
N LYS A 266 7.68 -9.76 -8.05
CA LYS A 266 6.70 -8.76 -7.64
C LYS A 266 6.45 -8.83 -6.13
N GLN A 267 6.36 -7.67 -5.48
CA GLN A 267 5.93 -7.57 -4.09
C GLN A 267 4.44 -7.88 -3.96
N ASP A 268 3.64 -7.43 -4.93
CA ASP A 268 2.21 -7.67 -5.01
C ASP A 268 1.85 -8.03 -6.46
N HIS A 269 1.03 -9.05 -6.64
CA HIS A 269 0.59 -9.53 -7.94
C HIS A 269 -0.77 -8.99 -8.35
N GLY A 270 -1.38 -8.12 -7.53
CA GLY A 270 -2.67 -7.50 -7.81
C GLY A 270 -2.61 -6.38 -8.83
N LEU A 271 -3.67 -5.59 -8.85
CA LEU A 271 -3.89 -4.53 -9.83
C LEU A 271 -3.57 -3.13 -9.27
N ASP A 272 -3.58 -2.98 -7.94
CA ASP A 272 -3.61 -1.69 -7.26
C ASP A 272 -2.71 -1.71 -6.01
N TYR A 273 -1.40 -1.79 -6.20
CA TYR A 273 -0.43 -1.69 -5.10
C TYR A 273 0.84 -1.01 -5.58
N TYR A 274 1.15 0.15 -5.01
CA TYR A 274 2.23 1.01 -5.47
C TYR A 274 2.91 1.77 -4.33
N ALA A 275 4.12 2.29 -4.59
CA ALA A 275 4.87 3.21 -3.73
C ALA A 275 5.05 2.71 -2.28
N ALA A 276 5.08 1.38 -2.07
CA ALA A 276 5.20 0.83 -0.73
C ALA A 276 6.61 1.04 -0.17
N VAL A 277 6.64 1.56 1.06
CA VAL A 277 7.84 1.72 1.88
C VAL A 277 7.59 1.13 3.27
N ALA A 278 8.64 0.96 4.07
CA ALA A 278 8.55 0.27 5.34
C ALA A 278 8.95 1.12 6.55
N TYR A 279 8.37 0.80 7.71
CA TYR A 279 8.95 1.15 9.00
C TYR A 279 10.19 0.28 9.22
N HIS A 280 11.37 0.88 9.21
CA HIS A 280 12.63 0.16 9.50
C HIS A 280 12.78 -0.19 10.98
N GLN A 281 11.98 0.44 11.85
CA GLN A 281 11.88 0.14 13.28
C GLN A 281 10.40 0.19 13.70
N THR A 282 9.97 -0.80 14.46
CA THR A 282 8.64 -0.86 15.07
C THR A 282 8.77 -1.23 16.55
N ALA A 283 7.67 -1.16 17.29
CA ALA A 283 7.63 -1.57 18.70
C ALA A 283 8.13 -3.00 18.91
N ASN A 284 7.81 -3.91 17.99
CA ASN A 284 8.17 -5.34 18.07
C ASN A 284 9.43 -5.70 17.27
N LYS A 285 10.14 -4.71 16.72
CA LYS A 285 11.28 -4.88 15.82
C LYS A 285 10.96 -5.59 14.49
N ASP A 286 9.69 -5.75 14.16
CA ASP A 286 9.27 -6.20 12.84
C ASP A 286 9.51 -5.10 11.80
N LEU A 287 9.80 -5.47 10.56
CA LEU A 287 9.70 -4.55 9.43
C LEU A 287 8.28 -4.61 8.90
N VAL A 288 7.63 -3.45 8.81
CA VAL A 288 6.23 -3.34 8.40
C VAL A 288 6.10 -2.38 7.24
N SER A 289 5.60 -2.87 6.12
CA SER A 289 5.38 -2.09 4.90
C SER A 289 3.93 -1.62 4.79
N ILE A 290 3.74 -0.44 4.20
CA ILE A 290 2.45 0.11 3.77
C ILE A 290 2.62 0.61 2.34
N GLY A 291 1.66 0.32 1.47
CA GLY A 291 1.62 0.78 0.08
C GLY A 291 0.37 1.59 -0.24
N TRP A 292 0.41 2.36 -1.30
CA TRP A 292 -0.76 3.03 -1.85
C TRP A 292 -1.62 2.03 -2.62
N VAL A 293 -2.90 1.96 -2.26
CA VAL A 293 -3.89 1.13 -2.96
C VAL A 293 -4.54 1.97 -4.05
N ASN A 294 -3.94 1.97 -5.21
CA ASN A 294 -4.47 2.57 -6.43
C ASN A 294 -3.55 2.23 -7.64
N SER A 295 -3.89 2.74 -8.83
CA SER A 295 -3.09 2.62 -10.03
C SER A 295 -3.08 3.93 -10.80
N TRP A 296 -1.90 4.40 -11.21
CA TRP A 296 -1.75 5.60 -12.03
C TRP A 296 -2.52 5.53 -13.35
N ASN A 297 -2.86 4.32 -13.83
CA ASN A 297 -3.63 4.14 -15.06
C ASN A 297 -5.04 4.76 -14.98
N TYR A 298 -5.64 4.90 -13.78
CA TYR A 298 -7.01 5.39 -13.60
C TYR A 298 -7.27 6.10 -12.26
N ALA A 299 -6.24 6.40 -11.49
CA ALA A 299 -6.37 6.90 -10.13
C ALA A 299 -7.27 8.13 -10.00
N ASN A 300 -7.17 9.09 -10.93
CA ASN A 300 -8.02 10.29 -10.93
C ASN A 300 -9.49 9.99 -11.25
N ALA A 301 -9.79 8.86 -11.89
CA ALA A 301 -11.14 8.53 -12.35
C ALA A 301 -11.95 7.64 -11.40
N ILE A 302 -11.35 7.10 -10.31
CA ILE A 302 -12.08 6.23 -9.37
C ILE A 302 -13.29 6.97 -8.76
N PRO A 303 -14.41 6.26 -8.48
CA PRO A 303 -15.71 6.90 -8.20
C PRO A 303 -15.85 7.40 -6.75
N THR A 304 -14.79 7.37 -5.94
CA THR A 304 -14.85 7.76 -4.52
C THR A 304 -14.92 9.28 -4.34
N LYS A 305 -15.75 9.73 -3.40
CA LYS A 305 -15.94 11.13 -2.99
C LYS A 305 -16.33 11.18 -1.51
N PRO A 306 -15.90 12.18 -0.72
CA PRO A 306 -15.02 13.32 -1.04
C PRO A 306 -13.51 12.99 -0.94
N TRP A 307 -13.14 11.75 -0.80
CA TRP A 307 -11.79 11.21 -0.65
C TRP A 307 -11.35 10.43 -1.87
N LYS A 308 -10.03 10.27 -2.07
CA LYS A 308 -9.48 9.44 -3.15
C LYS A 308 -8.11 8.89 -2.76
N GLY A 309 -7.92 7.56 -2.97
CA GLY A 309 -6.75 6.83 -2.54
C GLY A 309 -6.89 6.24 -1.14
N ALA A 310 -6.19 5.16 -0.87
CA ALA A 310 -6.15 4.45 0.40
C ALA A 310 -4.76 3.86 0.62
N MET A 311 -4.44 3.51 1.87
CA MET A 311 -3.25 2.70 2.18
C MET A 311 -3.66 1.23 2.31
N SER A 312 -2.76 0.32 1.96
CA SER A 312 -2.91 -1.11 2.22
C SER A 312 -2.94 -1.43 3.70
N LEU A 313 -3.36 -2.63 4.05
CA LEU A 313 -3.06 -3.14 5.39
C LEU A 313 -1.55 -3.09 5.63
N PRO A 314 -1.11 -2.74 6.85
CA PRO A 314 0.29 -2.83 7.22
C PRO A 314 0.74 -4.30 7.18
N ARG A 315 1.84 -4.59 6.46
CA ARG A 315 2.34 -5.94 6.20
C ARG A 315 3.67 -6.20 6.87
N LYS A 316 3.74 -7.21 7.73
CA LYS A 316 5.00 -7.75 8.26
C LYS A 316 5.76 -8.43 7.14
N LEU A 317 7.04 -8.15 7.05
CA LEU A 317 7.92 -8.63 5.98
C LEU A 317 8.94 -9.60 6.53
N THR A 318 9.09 -10.74 5.87
CA THR A 318 10.15 -11.72 6.10
C THR A 318 10.57 -12.35 4.77
N LEU A 319 11.65 -13.11 4.79
CA LEU A 319 12.08 -13.92 3.65
C LEU A 319 12.00 -15.40 3.99
N LYS A 320 11.66 -16.21 2.99
CA LYS A 320 11.73 -17.67 3.05
C LYS A 320 12.70 -18.18 2.01
N LYS A 321 13.61 -19.08 2.40
CA LYS A 321 14.52 -19.72 1.45
C LYS A 321 13.74 -20.69 0.53
N LYS A 322 13.99 -20.62 -0.78
CA LYS A 322 13.39 -21.49 -1.80
C LYS A 322 14.49 -21.98 -2.76
N GLY A 323 15.00 -23.19 -2.53
CA GLY A 323 16.21 -23.66 -3.21
C GLY A 323 17.41 -22.78 -2.84
N ASP A 324 18.11 -22.26 -3.82
CA ASP A 324 19.23 -21.32 -3.63
C ASP A 324 18.81 -19.87 -3.62
N ASP A 325 17.51 -19.60 -3.70
CA ASP A 325 16.94 -18.27 -3.77
C ASP A 325 16.07 -17.94 -2.53
N TYR A 326 15.54 -16.72 -2.48
CA TYR A 326 14.68 -16.21 -1.42
C TYR A 326 13.40 -15.63 -2.00
N VAL A 327 12.29 -15.88 -1.33
CA VAL A 327 10.99 -15.28 -1.66
C VAL A 327 10.50 -14.44 -0.50
N LEU A 328 9.90 -13.30 -0.83
CA LEU A 328 9.27 -12.42 0.14
C LEU A 328 8.02 -13.11 0.71
N VAL A 329 7.87 -13.01 2.02
CA VAL A 329 6.68 -13.46 2.76
C VAL A 329 6.07 -12.25 3.44
N GLN A 330 4.78 -12.06 3.23
CA GLN A 330 4.04 -10.91 3.72
C GLN A 330 2.79 -11.38 4.46
N HIS A 331 2.60 -10.88 5.67
CA HIS A 331 1.38 -11.09 6.44
C HIS A 331 0.84 -9.76 6.95
N PRO A 332 -0.47 -9.57 7.03
CA PRO A 332 -1.01 -8.43 7.77
C PRO A 332 -0.48 -8.46 9.20
N ILE A 333 -0.33 -7.28 9.81
CA ILE A 333 0.06 -7.20 11.23
C ILE A 333 -0.94 -7.94 12.13
N ASP A 334 -0.45 -8.50 13.22
CA ASP A 334 -1.29 -9.33 14.12
C ASP A 334 -2.45 -8.53 14.75
N ALA A 335 -2.28 -7.21 14.91
CA ALA A 335 -3.31 -6.33 15.45
C ALA A 335 -4.63 -6.35 14.66
N ILE A 336 -4.61 -6.72 13.36
CA ILE A 336 -5.82 -6.82 12.53
C ILE A 336 -6.82 -7.85 13.09
N ASP A 337 -6.32 -8.88 13.76
CA ASP A 337 -7.14 -9.93 14.34
C ASP A 337 -8.06 -9.42 15.46
N ASN A 338 -7.71 -8.29 16.11
CA ASN A 338 -8.53 -7.64 17.13
C ASN A 338 -9.81 -6.99 16.55
N LEU A 339 -9.85 -6.79 15.24
CA LEU A 339 -11.06 -6.25 14.57
C LEU A 339 -12.07 -7.34 14.22
N ARG A 340 -11.75 -8.62 14.38
CA ARG A 340 -12.63 -9.75 14.07
C ARG A 340 -13.84 -9.80 14.99
N GLN A 341 -15.01 -9.95 14.38
CA GLN A 341 -16.30 -10.06 15.06
C GLN A 341 -17.12 -11.19 14.44
N ASN A 342 -17.98 -11.82 15.26
CA ASN A 342 -19.01 -12.75 14.77
C ASN A 342 -18.46 -13.88 13.88
N LEU A 343 -17.52 -14.68 14.41
CA LEU A 343 -16.99 -15.85 13.71
C LEU A 343 -18.13 -16.77 13.23
N GLN A 344 -18.11 -17.09 11.93
CA GLN A 344 -18.91 -18.13 11.32
C GLN A 344 -17.98 -19.17 10.70
N THR A 345 -18.23 -20.43 11.00
CA THR A 345 -17.47 -21.56 10.41
C THR A 345 -18.44 -22.37 9.56
N LEU A 346 -18.04 -22.67 8.32
CA LEU A 346 -18.81 -23.53 7.45
C LEU A 346 -18.18 -24.92 7.37
N PRO A 347 -19.01 -25.98 7.19
CA PRO A 347 -18.50 -27.33 6.94
C PRO A 347 -17.73 -27.35 5.61
N ASN A 348 -16.85 -28.35 5.49
CA ASN A 348 -16.12 -28.60 4.24
C ASN A 348 -17.10 -28.78 3.08
N GLN A 349 -16.73 -28.25 1.92
CA GLN A 349 -17.55 -28.26 0.72
C GLN A 349 -16.83 -29.04 -0.41
N SER A 350 -17.60 -29.81 -1.18
CA SER A 350 -17.15 -30.37 -2.48
C SER A 350 -18.02 -29.74 -3.56
N ILE A 351 -17.41 -28.98 -4.46
CA ILE A 351 -18.11 -28.11 -5.41
C ILE A 351 -17.80 -28.58 -6.83
N ASN A 352 -18.85 -28.73 -7.64
CA ASN A 352 -18.77 -29.04 -9.06
C ASN A 352 -19.68 -28.08 -9.85
N GLU A 353 -19.55 -26.84 -9.75
CA GLU A 353 -20.20 -25.72 -10.44
C GLU A 353 -20.14 -24.48 -9.54
N VAL A 354 -21.29 -23.92 -9.17
CA VAL A 354 -21.37 -22.74 -8.32
C VAL A 354 -22.26 -23.02 -7.11
N LYS A 355 -21.80 -22.64 -5.93
CA LYS A 355 -22.58 -22.73 -4.68
C LYS A 355 -22.58 -21.39 -3.94
N THR A 356 -23.76 -20.83 -3.72
CA THR A 356 -23.93 -19.66 -2.88
C THR A 356 -23.79 -20.06 -1.40
N LEU A 357 -22.97 -19.31 -0.67
CA LEU A 357 -22.81 -19.49 0.78
C LEU A 357 -23.83 -18.64 1.55
N ALA A 358 -24.16 -19.10 2.76
CA ALA A 358 -25.00 -18.34 3.69
C ALA A 358 -24.18 -17.24 4.42
N LEU A 359 -23.26 -16.59 3.69
CA LEU A 359 -22.37 -15.52 4.16
C LEU A 359 -22.62 -14.27 3.35
N LYS A 360 -22.62 -13.12 4.00
CA LYS A 360 -22.79 -11.81 3.35
C LYS A 360 -21.97 -10.74 4.09
N GLY A 361 -21.43 -9.80 3.32
CA GLY A 361 -20.74 -8.65 3.90
C GLY A 361 -20.07 -7.78 2.87
N SER A 362 -19.70 -6.56 3.27
CA SER A 362 -18.88 -5.62 2.51
C SER A 362 -17.53 -5.33 3.18
N SER A 363 -17.40 -5.68 4.48
CA SER A 363 -16.15 -5.51 5.24
C SER A 363 -15.97 -6.74 6.13
N TYR A 364 -15.07 -7.65 5.70
CA TYR A 364 -14.88 -8.95 6.36
C TYR A 364 -13.50 -9.55 6.07
N GLU A 365 -13.13 -10.50 6.92
CA GLU A 365 -12.05 -11.46 6.66
C GLU A 365 -12.65 -12.83 6.39
N LEU A 366 -12.11 -13.53 5.39
CA LEU A 366 -12.42 -14.92 5.08
C LEU A 366 -11.13 -15.72 4.98
N GLN A 367 -11.07 -16.84 5.68
CA GLN A 367 -10.00 -17.82 5.56
C GLN A 367 -10.56 -19.13 5.01
N MET A 368 -9.82 -19.76 4.12
CA MET A 368 -10.18 -21.09 3.62
C MET A 368 -8.96 -21.82 3.03
N THR A 369 -9.05 -23.13 2.92
CA THR A 369 -8.13 -23.98 2.18
C THR A 369 -8.83 -24.50 0.92
N LEU A 370 -8.29 -24.17 -0.26
CA LEU A 370 -8.73 -24.70 -1.55
C LEU A 370 -7.88 -25.94 -1.90
N ILE A 371 -8.54 -27.05 -2.25
CA ILE A 371 -7.94 -28.25 -2.81
C ILE A 371 -8.45 -28.40 -4.25
N PRO A 372 -7.75 -27.85 -5.24
CA PRO A 372 -8.19 -27.88 -6.63
C PRO A 372 -8.08 -29.29 -7.20
N ALA A 373 -9.06 -29.73 -7.98
CA ALA A 373 -8.89 -30.89 -8.81
C ALA A 373 -7.99 -30.59 -10.02
N ALA A 374 -7.43 -31.66 -10.61
CA ALA A 374 -6.59 -31.48 -11.81
C ALA A 374 -7.38 -30.80 -12.95
N GLN A 375 -6.74 -29.87 -13.65
CA GLN A 375 -7.30 -29.17 -14.82
C GLN A 375 -8.58 -28.37 -14.55
N THR A 376 -8.88 -28.04 -13.27
CA THR A 376 -10.03 -27.21 -12.92
C THR A 376 -9.66 -25.72 -12.82
N GLN A 377 -10.67 -24.87 -13.00
CA GLN A 377 -10.68 -23.52 -12.48
C GLN A 377 -11.63 -23.47 -11.28
N SER A 378 -11.10 -23.17 -10.11
CA SER A 378 -11.87 -23.18 -8.87
C SER A 378 -11.47 -22.07 -7.92
N GLY A 379 -12.42 -21.61 -7.10
CA GLY A 379 -12.17 -20.50 -6.20
C GLY A 379 -13.44 -19.92 -5.57
N ILE A 380 -13.40 -18.61 -5.34
CA ILE A 380 -14.45 -17.89 -4.64
C ILE A 380 -14.85 -16.63 -5.42
N ARG A 381 -16.16 -16.35 -5.47
CA ARG A 381 -16.72 -15.09 -5.95
C ARG A 381 -17.18 -14.27 -4.77
N LEU A 382 -16.75 -13.02 -4.75
CA LEU A 382 -16.99 -12.04 -3.69
C LEU A 382 -17.84 -10.89 -4.24
N ALA A 383 -18.47 -10.12 -3.36
CA ALA A 383 -19.34 -9.02 -3.76
C ALA A 383 -20.37 -9.45 -4.82
N VAL A 384 -21.02 -10.59 -4.59
CA VAL A 384 -21.97 -11.17 -5.56
C VAL A 384 -23.34 -10.50 -5.47
N GLY A 385 -23.87 -10.07 -6.61
CA GLY A 385 -25.23 -9.55 -6.76
C GLY A 385 -25.66 -9.36 -8.21
N GLN A 386 -26.87 -9.79 -8.58
CA GLN A 386 -27.47 -9.57 -9.92
C GLN A 386 -26.55 -9.91 -11.10
N GLY A 387 -25.84 -11.04 -11.04
CA GLY A 387 -24.90 -11.49 -12.08
C GLY A 387 -23.53 -10.79 -12.06
N ARG A 388 -23.30 -9.87 -11.12
CA ARG A 388 -22.01 -9.23 -10.89
C ARG A 388 -21.24 -9.96 -9.79
N TYR A 389 -19.93 -9.97 -9.86
CA TYR A 389 -19.03 -10.52 -8.84
C TYR A 389 -17.57 -10.16 -9.12
N LEU A 390 -16.76 -10.21 -8.08
CA LEU A 390 -15.31 -10.26 -8.14
C LEU A 390 -14.89 -11.73 -8.00
N GLU A 391 -14.05 -12.24 -8.90
CA GLU A 391 -13.62 -13.64 -8.89
C GLU A 391 -12.16 -13.76 -8.47
N LEU A 392 -11.90 -14.53 -7.41
CA LEU A 392 -10.58 -15.02 -7.04
C LEU A 392 -10.55 -16.51 -7.33
N GLY A 393 -9.77 -16.92 -8.32
CA GLY A 393 -9.73 -18.29 -8.78
C GLY A 393 -8.31 -18.83 -8.91
N TYR A 394 -8.22 -20.14 -8.92
CA TYR A 394 -7.01 -20.89 -9.22
C TYR A 394 -7.22 -21.74 -10.48
N ASP A 395 -6.38 -21.52 -11.49
CA ASP A 395 -6.31 -22.35 -12.69
C ASP A 395 -5.28 -23.46 -12.47
N ALA A 396 -5.75 -24.67 -12.20
CA ALA A 396 -4.88 -25.81 -11.89
C ALA A 396 -4.05 -26.26 -13.10
N SER A 397 -4.52 -26.03 -14.32
CA SER A 397 -3.80 -26.36 -15.54
C SER A 397 -2.59 -25.44 -15.78
N LYS A 398 -2.73 -24.17 -15.41
CA LYS A 398 -1.69 -23.15 -15.53
C LYS A 398 -0.87 -22.97 -14.26
N GLN A 399 -1.30 -23.57 -13.15
CA GLN A 399 -0.75 -23.33 -11.81
C GLN A 399 -0.69 -21.83 -11.47
N THR A 400 -1.82 -21.16 -11.65
CA THR A 400 -1.91 -19.69 -11.53
C THR A 400 -3.09 -19.32 -10.66
N LEU A 401 -2.83 -18.54 -9.60
CA LEU A 401 -3.85 -17.81 -8.86
C LEU A 401 -4.21 -16.55 -9.66
N TYR A 402 -5.50 -16.28 -9.84
CA TYR A 402 -5.95 -15.10 -10.55
C TYR A 402 -7.04 -14.33 -9.81
N LEU A 403 -7.06 -13.05 -10.04
CA LEU A 403 -8.08 -12.12 -9.61
C LEU A 403 -8.70 -11.48 -10.85
N ASP A 404 -10.03 -11.55 -10.98
CA ASP A 404 -10.76 -11.01 -12.12
C ASP A 404 -11.95 -10.17 -11.65
N ARG A 405 -11.90 -8.86 -11.92
CA ARG A 405 -12.96 -7.90 -11.62
C ARG A 405 -13.77 -7.48 -12.85
N SER A 406 -13.64 -8.20 -13.98
CA SER A 406 -14.34 -7.90 -15.24
C SER A 406 -15.86 -7.97 -15.13
N LYS A 407 -16.38 -8.65 -14.10
CA LYS A 407 -17.81 -8.76 -13.78
C LYS A 407 -18.27 -7.78 -12.69
N THR A 408 -17.42 -6.88 -12.23
CA THR A 408 -17.81 -5.77 -11.36
C THR A 408 -18.20 -4.53 -12.20
N PRO A 409 -18.93 -3.54 -11.64
CA PRO A 409 -19.19 -2.29 -12.33
C PRO A 409 -17.89 -1.56 -12.69
N PHE A 410 -17.73 -1.12 -13.95
CA PHE A 410 -16.55 -0.38 -14.42
C PHE A 410 -16.87 0.70 -15.44
N ALA A 411 -18.13 1.06 -15.57
CA ALA A 411 -18.58 2.07 -16.54
C ALA A 411 -17.97 3.47 -16.34
N PHE A 412 -17.32 3.70 -15.19
CA PHE A 412 -16.72 5.00 -14.87
C PHE A 412 -15.40 5.27 -15.61
N ASN A 413 -14.67 4.24 -16.07
CA ASN A 413 -13.38 4.45 -16.73
C ASN A 413 -12.96 3.24 -17.60
N ALA A 414 -12.59 3.51 -18.86
CA ALA A 414 -12.16 2.48 -19.81
C ALA A 414 -10.81 1.83 -19.44
N GLN A 415 -9.90 2.57 -18.79
CA GLN A 415 -8.62 2.01 -18.37
C GLN A 415 -8.80 1.04 -17.18
N TYR A 416 -9.69 1.37 -16.24
CA TYR A 416 -10.04 0.45 -15.17
C TYR A 416 -10.59 -0.88 -15.73
N ALA A 417 -11.45 -0.81 -16.75
CA ALA A 417 -11.98 -1.98 -17.44
C ALA A 417 -10.89 -2.80 -18.16
N LYS A 418 -9.90 -2.12 -18.77
CA LYS A 418 -8.77 -2.77 -19.45
C LYS A 418 -7.88 -3.54 -18.46
N PHE A 419 -7.65 -3.01 -17.28
CA PHE A 419 -6.87 -3.65 -16.20
C PHE A 419 -7.81 -4.40 -15.24
N SER A 420 -8.55 -5.39 -15.75
CA SER A 420 -9.57 -6.11 -14.96
C SER A 420 -9.08 -7.43 -14.38
N ARG A 421 -7.92 -7.96 -14.84
CA ARG A 421 -7.41 -9.27 -14.41
C ARG A 421 -5.94 -9.20 -14.05
N ALA A 422 -5.61 -9.85 -12.93
CA ALA A 422 -4.24 -10.06 -12.47
C ALA A 422 -3.98 -11.56 -12.27
N GLU A 423 -2.74 -11.99 -12.45
CA GLU A 423 -2.32 -13.39 -12.32
C GLU A 423 -1.01 -13.50 -11.55
N ALA A 424 -0.92 -14.52 -10.70
CA ALA A 424 0.26 -14.86 -9.91
C ALA A 424 0.62 -16.35 -10.12
N PRO A 425 1.85 -16.67 -10.53
CA PRO A 425 2.31 -18.06 -10.54
C PRO A 425 2.23 -18.66 -9.14
N LEU A 426 1.53 -19.78 -9.01
CA LEU A 426 1.36 -20.50 -7.75
C LEU A 426 1.40 -22.00 -8.01
N PRO A 427 2.56 -22.66 -7.83
CA PRO A 427 2.67 -24.10 -8.01
C PRO A 427 1.68 -24.87 -7.13
N ASN A 428 1.04 -25.88 -7.71
CA ASN A 428 0.08 -26.72 -6.99
C ASN A 428 0.80 -27.66 -6.03
N THR A 429 0.64 -27.41 -4.73
CA THR A 429 1.15 -28.28 -3.65
C THR A 429 0.07 -29.18 -3.06
N GLY A 430 -1.10 -29.28 -3.73
CA GLY A 430 -2.27 -30.03 -3.26
C GLY A 430 -3.24 -29.22 -2.43
N LYS A 431 -2.77 -28.21 -1.72
CA LYS A 431 -3.59 -27.31 -0.88
C LYS A 431 -3.14 -25.87 -1.05
N ILE A 432 -4.09 -24.97 -1.14
CA ILE A 432 -3.87 -23.53 -1.23
C ILE A 432 -4.61 -22.86 -0.09
N ASP A 433 -3.88 -22.39 0.91
CA ASP A 433 -4.45 -21.62 1.99
C ASP A 433 -4.61 -20.15 1.54
N LEU A 434 -5.79 -19.60 1.77
CA LEU A 434 -6.19 -18.26 1.40
C LEU A 434 -6.65 -17.49 2.64
N ARG A 435 -6.09 -16.31 2.83
CA ARG A 435 -6.58 -15.30 3.77
C ARG A 435 -7.01 -14.09 2.96
N ILE A 436 -8.28 -13.73 3.02
CA ILE A 436 -8.93 -12.76 2.13
C ILE A 436 -9.55 -11.66 2.97
N PHE A 437 -9.23 -10.41 2.69
CA PHE A 437 -9.86 -9.23 3.27
C PHE A 437 -10.60 -8.48 2.17
N LEU A 438 -11.91 -8.34 2.32
CA LEU A 438 -12.71 -7.39 1.53
C LEU A 438 -13.13 -6.26 2.46
N ASP A 439 -12.85 -5.03 2.05
CA ASP A 439 -13.19 -3.83 2.80
C ASP A 439 -13.80 -2.77 1.90
N ALA A 440 -15.10 -2.86 1.73
CA ALA A 440 -15.92 -2.02 0.84
C ALA A 440 -15.38 -1.98 -0.60
N SER A 441 -14.32 -1.21 -0.83
CA SER A 441 -13.70 -1.03 -2.16
C SER A 441 -12.30 -1.60 -2.29
N ILE A 442 -11.78 -2.31 -1.29
CA ILE A 442 -10.44 -2.88 -1.31
C ILE A 442 -10.50 -4.39 -1.07
N LEU A 443 -9.82 -5.13 -1.92
CA LEU A 443 -9.53 -6.54 -1.72
C LEU A 443 -8.03 -6.72 -1.47
N GLU A 444 -7.67 -7.42 -0.40
CA GLU A 444 -6.33 -7.97 -0.20
C GLU A 444 -6.39 -9.49 0.00
N VAL A 445 -5.59 -10.22 -0.75
CA VAL A 445 -5.51 -11.69 -0.71
C VAL A 445 -4.09 -12.09 -0.36
N TYR A 446 -3.95 -12.94 0.65
CA TYR A 446 -2.69 -13.56 1.05
C TYR A 446 -2.82 -15.06 0.82
N ALA A 447 -2.00 -15.60 -0.07
CA ALA A 447 -2.00 -17.01 -0.45
C ALA A 447 -0.64 -17.66 -0.17
N ALA A 448 -0.65 -18.98 -0.03
CA ALA A 448 0.56 -19.80 0.14
C ALA A 448 1.49 -19.27 1.24
N ASP A 449 0.92 -19.07 2.43
CA ASP A 449 1.62 -18.56 3.59
C ASP A 449 2.31 -17.20 3.32
N GLY A 450 1.58 -16.30 2.63
CA GLY A 450 2.03 -14.93 2.35
C GLY A 450 3.11 -14.79 1.29
N THR A 451 3.47 -15.86 0.58
CA THR A 451 4.43 -15.77 -0.55
C THR A 451 3.81 -15.21 -1.83
N VAL A 452 2.49 -15.21 -1.93
CA VAL A 452 1.72 -14.57 -3.00
C VAL A 452 0.69 -13.65 -2.38
N VAL A 453 0.76 -12.38 -2.74
CA VAL A 453 -0.20 -11.35 -2.30
C VAL A 453 -0.79 -10.66 -3.52
N MET A 454 -2.09 -10.37 -3.47
CA MET A 454 -2.81 -9.67 -4.53
C MET A 454 -3.71 -8.59 -3.92
N THR A 455 -3.53 -7.35 -4.35
CA THR A 455 -4.32 -6.19 -3.92
C THR A 455 -5.08 -5.60 -5.11
N ALA A 456 -6.36 -5.28 -4.91
CA ALA A 456 -7.16 -4.62 -5.92
C ALA A 456 -8.20 -3.68 -5.33
N GLN A 457 -8.45 -2.58 -6.01
CA GLN A 457 -9.66 -1.77 -5.81
C GLN A 457 -10.83 -2.38 -6.59
N VAL A 458 -11.99 -2.38 -5.97
CA VAL A 458 -13.25 -2.84 -6.55
C VAL A 458 -14.37 -1.88 -6.14
N PHE A 459 -15.38 -1.72 -6.99
CA PHE A 459 -16.46 -0.78 -6.73
C PHE A 459 -17.80 -1.50 -6.93
N PRO A 460 -18.19 -2.40 -5.98
CA PRO A 460 -19.44 -3.16 -6.06
C PRO A 460 -20.65 -2.23 -5.99
N GLU A 461 -21.76 -2.64 -6.62
CA GLU A 461 -23.03 -1.94 -6.42
C GLU A 461 -23.54 -2.12 -4.98
N PRO A 462 -24.26 -1.13 -4.47
CA PRO A 462 -24.94 -1.27 -3.18
C PRO A 462 -25.80 -2.54 -3.16
N GLY A 463 -25.54 -3.43 -2.20
CA GLY A 463 -26.25 -4.72 -2.07
C GLY A 463 -25.52 -5.91 -2.73
N ASP A 464 -24.46 -5.72 -3.49
CA ASP A 464 -23.60 -6.81 -3.96
C ASP A 464 -22.74 -7.29 -2.76
N THR A 465 -23.30 -8.15 -1.93
CA THR A 465 -22.68 -8.60 -0.66
C THR A 465 -22.55 -10.11 -0.57
N GLY A 466 -23.02 -10.85 -1.58
CA GLY A 466 -23.02 -12.31 -1.59
C GLY A 466 -21.64 -12.91 -1.77
N ILE A 467 -21.50 -14.18 -1.42
CA ILE A 467 -20.29 -14.98 -1.55
C ILE A 467 -20.65 -16.31 -2.17
N GLN A 468 -19.88 -16.77 -3.18
CA GLN A 468 -20.08 -18.05 -3.86
C GLN A 468 -18.75 -18.77 -3.95
N LEU A 469 -18.78 -20.12 -3.80
CA LEU A 469 -17.70 -21.00 -4.24
C LEU A 469 -17.98 -21.46 -5.66
N PHE A 470 -16.95 -21.71 -6.43
CA PHE A 470 -17.09 -22.29 -7.77
C PHE A 470 -16.00 -23.31 -8.09
N SER A 471 -16.34 -24.26 -8.96
CA SER A 471 -15.39 -25.19 -9.57
C SER A 471 -15.88 -25.56 -10.97
N GLN A 472 -15.04 -25.39 -11.98
CA GLN A 472 -15.34 -25.72 -13.38
C GLN A 472 -14.34 -26.75 -13.89
N GLY A 473 -14.83 -27.78 -14.55
CA GLY A 473 -14.00 -28.87 -15.11
C GLY A 473 -13.77 -30.02 -14.13
N GLY A 474 -14.38 -30.01 -12.94
CA GLY A 474 -14.29 -31.12 -11.96
C GLY A 474 -14.61 -30.67 -10.54
N ILE A 475 -14.57 -31.59 -9.62
CA ILE A 475 -14.93 -31.37 -8.21
C ILE A 475 -13.70 -30.89 -7.45
N SER A 476 -13.72 -29.64 -6.99
CA SER A 476 -12.73 -29.12 -6.04
C SER A 476 -13.29 -29.11 -4.62
N LYS A 477 -12.38 -29.18 -3.62
CA LYS A 477 -12.77 -29.14 -2.20
C LYS A 477 -12.36 -27.82 -1.56
N PHE A 478 -13.19 -27.38 -0.64
CA PHE A 478 -12.99 -26.17 0.17
C PHE A 478 -13.13 -26.56 1.64
N GLU A 479 -12.05 -26.36 2.39
CA GLU A 479 -11.92 -26.76 3.78
C GLU A 479 -11.64 -25.57 4.69
N SER A 480 -11.85 -25.75 5.98
CA SER A 480 -11.50 -24.77 7.04
C SER A 480 -12.06 -23.36 6.79
N ILE A 481 -13.28 -23.27 6.24
CA ILE A 481 -13.90 -22.00 5.89
C ILE A 481 -14.30 -21.26 7.17
N LYS A 482 -13.66 -20.12 7.41
CA LYS A 482 -13.93 -19.20 8.53
C LYS A 482 -14.20 -17.81 8.00
N PHE A 483 -15.21 -17.17 8.54
CA PHE A 483 -15.62 -15.82 8.15
C PHE A 483 -15.80 -14.97 9.41
N TRP A 484 -15.26 -13.76 9.39
CA TRP A 484 -15.44 -12.73 10.41
C TRP A 484 -15.90 -11.44 9.77
N LYS A 485 -16.91 -10.81 10.34
CA LYS A 485 -17.11 -9.38 10.10
C LYS A 485 -15.96 -8.62 10.71
N MET A 486 -15.51 -7.57 10.05
CA MET A 486 -14.44 -6.71 10.58
C MET A 486 -15.05 -5.44 11.19
N GLY A 487 -14.54 -5.06 12.36
CA GLY A 487 -14.85 -3.80 13.01
C GLY A 487 -14.27 -2.60 12.26
N SER A 488 -14.88 -1.43 12.43
CA SER A 488 -14.36 -0.17 11.90
C SER A 488 -13.24 0.39 12.79
N VAL A 489 -12.26 1.03 12.18
CA VAL A 489 -11.18 1.79 12.85
C VAL A 489 -11.44 3.29 12.91
N HIS A 490 -12.64 3.72 12.46
CA HIS A 490 -13.08 5.12 12.41
C HIS A 490 -13.98 5.50 13.57
#